data_2b98d7740b582df164455fe9db5b74e6
#
_entry.id   2b98d7740b582df164455fe9db5b74e6
#
_cell.length_a   1.000
_cell.length_b   1.000
_cell.length_c   1.000
_cell.angle_alpha   90.00
_cell.angle_beta   90.00
_cell.angle_gamma   90.00
#
_symmetry.space_group_name_H-M   'P 1'
#
loop_
_entity.id
_entity.type
_entity.pdbx_description
1 polymer ?
#
loop_
_entity_poly.entity_id
_entity_poly.type
_entity_poly.pdbx_seq_one_letter_code
_entity_poly.pdbx_strand_id
1 'polypeptide(L)'
;KVCFALKKNEDARGSFTELLKTEGCGQFSVNISKPGITKGQHWHNTKWEFFIVVAGHALIQERRIGSDEVLEFEVRGEEPQAVHMLPGCTHNIINLSETEDLVTLMWANESFDPTHPDTFFEKV
;
A
#
# COMPACT_ATOMS: atom_id res chain seq x y z
N LYS A 1 25.38 -7.23 -12.43
CA LYS A 1 24.30 -7.48 -13.39
C LYS A 1 23.56 -6.18 -13.68
N VAL A 2 23.29 -5.93 -14.95
CA VAL A 2 22.49 -4.75 -15.36
C VAL A 2 21.01 -5.09 -15.52
N CYS A 3 20.64 -6.38 -15.48
CA CYS A 3 19.25 -6.82 -15.51
C CYS A 3 19.10 -8.01 -14.57
N PHE A 4 18.11 -7.98 -13.70
CA PHE A 4 17.90 -9.05 -12.72
C PHE A 4 16.43 -9.14 -12.35
N ALA A 5 16.01 -10.35 -11.99
CA ALA A 5 14.64 -10.59 -11.55
C ALA A 5 14.42 -10.10 -10.13
N LEU A 6 13.24 -9.53 -9.89
CA LEU A 6 12.79 -9.16 -8.55
C LEU A 6 11.96 -10.30 -7.95
N LYS A 7 11.98 -10.42 -6.64
CA LYS A 7 11.18 -11.41 -5.95
C LYS A 7 9.72 -10.95 -5.88
N LYS A 8 8.84 -11.69 -6.56
CA LYS A 8 7.40 -11.46 -6.52
C LYS A 8 6.78 -12.34 -5.44
N ASN A 9 6.11 -11.74 -4.47
CA ASN A 9 5.41 -12.45 -3.41
C ASN A 9 3.94 -12.56 -3.82
N GLU A 10 3.49 -13.76 -4.20
CA GLU A 10 2.14 -14.02 -4.68
C GLU A 10 1.32 -14.86 -3.71
N ASP A 11 0.03 -14.56 -3.61
CA ASP A 11 -0.97 -15.38 -2.93
C ASP A 11 -2.33 -15.21 -3.63
N ALA A 12 -3.41 -15.75 -3.02
CA ALA A 12 -4.75 -15.69 -3.61
C ALA A 12 -5.29 -14.26 -3.76
N ARG A 13 -4.74 -13.29 -3.03
CA ARG A 13 -5.20 -11.90 -3.05
C ARG A 13 -4.54 -11.07 -4.15
N GLY A 14 -3.42 -11.54 -4.71
CA GLY A 14 -2.63 -10.82 -5.70
C GLY A 14 -1.14 -10.95 -5.43
N SER A 15 -0.40 -9.85 -5.53
CA SER A 15 1.05 -9.89 -5.32
C SER A 15 1.58 -8.62 -4.70
N PHE A 16 2.77 -8.74 -4.12
CA PHE A 16 3.55 -7.62 -3.60
C PHE A 16 5.01 -7.83 -4.00
N THR A 17 5.61 -6.80 -4.59
CA THR A 17 7.00 -6.84 -5.03
C THR A 17 7.74 -5.59 -4.54
N GLU A 18 8.81 -5.79 -3.77
CA GLU A 18 9.73 -4.71 -3.44
C GLU A 18 10.56 -4.41 -4.69
N LEU A 19 10.45 -3.19 -5.23
CA LEU A 19 11.12 -2.78 -6.45
C LEU A 19 12.52 -2.25 -6.16
N LEU A 20 12.61 -1.32 -5.21
CA LEU A 20 13.87 -0.72 -4.78
C LEU A 20 13.87 -0.58 -3.27
N LYS A 21 14.95 -1.03 -2.64
CA LYS A 21 15.24 -0.77 -1.21
C LYS A 21 16.54 0.01 -1.15
N THR A 22 16.50 1.13 -0.45
CA THR A 22 17.67 2.00 -0.29
C THR A 22 18.02 2.14 1.18
N GLU A 23 19.25 2.55 1.47
CA GLU A 23 19.68 2.77 2.85
C GLU A 23 19.14 4.08 3.44
N GLY A 24 18.96 5.11 2.63
CA GLY A 24 18.59 6.43 3.14
C GLY A 24 17.43 7.12 2.41
N CYS A 25 16.88 6.49 1.35
CA CYS A 25 15.85 7.10 0.51
C CYS A 25 14.55 6.31 0.46
N GLY A 26 14.35 5.41 1.42
CA GLY A 26 13.12 4.64 1.52
C GLY A 26 13.05 3.42 0.63
N GLN A 27 11.85 2.89 0.48
CA GLN A 27 11.57 1.69 -0.29
C GLN A 27 10.45 1.95 -1.29
N PHE A 28 10.62 1.45 -2.50
CA PHE A 28 9.62 1.50 -3.56
C PHE A 28 9.09 0.09 -3.83
N SER A 29 7.77 -0.06 -3.87
CA SER A 29 7.11 -1.36 -4.05
C SER A 29 5.94 -1.26 -5.00
N VAL A 30 5.52 -2.38 -5.58
CA VAL A 30 4.27 -2.49 -6.32
C VAL A 30 3.38 -3.53 -5.67
N ASN A 31 2.11 -3.18 -5.49
CA ASN A 31 1.08 -4.06 -4.99
C ASN A 31 0.04 -4.30 -6.07
N ILE A 32 -0.29 -5.56 -6.30
CA ILE A 32 -1.37 -5.95 -7.21
C ILE A 32 -2.43 -6.65 -6.38
N SER A 33 -3.65 -6.12 -6.40
CA SER A 33 -4.80 -6.71 -5.71
C SER A 33 -5.79 -7.23 -6.73
N LYS A 34 -6.22 -8.47 -6.56
CA LYS A 34 -7.27 -9.08 -7.39
C LYS A 34 -8.61 -8.42 -7.14
N PRO A 35 -9.60 -8.59 -8.03
CA PRO A 35 -10.92 -7.98 -7.87
C PRO A 35 -11.52 -8.22 -6.49
N GLY A 36 -12.10 -7.17 -5.90
CA GLY A 36 -12.81 -7.23 -4.62
C GLY A 36 -11.93 -7.36 -3.38
N ILE A 37 -10.60 -7.46 -3.53
CA ILE A 37 -9.68 -7.69 -2.41
C ILE A 37 -9.42 -6.39 -1.65
N THR A 38 -9.38 -6.51 -0.32
CA THR A 38 -8.93 -5.47 0.60
C THR A 38 -7.59 -5.89 1.20
N LYS A 39 -6.63 -4.99 1.17
CA LYS A 39 -5.32 -5.16 1.81
C LYS A 39 -5.05 -4.04 2.80
N GLY A 40 -4.08 -4.26 3.69
CA GLY A 40 -3.74 -3.30 4.74
C GLY A 40 -4.40 -3.66 6.05
N GLN A 41 -5.29 -2.80 6.56
CA GLN A 41 -5.89 -2.92 7.90
C GLN A 41 -4.80 -2.92 8.96
N HIS A 42 -3.87 -1.98 8.82
CA HIS A 42 -2.74 -1.82 9.73
C HIS A 42 -2.29 -0.36 9.79
N TRP A 43 -1.47 -0.07 10.79
CA TRP A 43 -0.86 1.24 10.97
C TRP A 43 0.61 1.10 11.33
N HIS A 44 1.35 2.20 11.18
CA HIS A 44 2.77 2.27 11.46
C HIS A 44 3.05 3.38 12.46
N ASN A 45 4.11 3.22 13.25
CA ASN A 45 4.49 4.19 14.26
C ASN A 45 5.38 5.31 13.69
N THR A 46 6.43 4.93 12.96
CA THR A 46 7.37 5.89 12.36
C THR A 46 7.32 5.92 10.85
N LYS A 47 6.97 4.80 10.23
CA LYS A 47 6.90 4.70 8.78
C LYS A 47 5.68 5.44 8.23
N TRP A 48 5.90 6.21 7.16
CA TRP A 48 4.81 6.81 6.39
C TRP A 48 5.00 6.47 4.92
N GLU A 49 3.90 6.48 4.18
CA GLU A 49 3.87 5.96 2.82
C GLU A 49 3.07 6.87 1.91
N PHE A 50 3.37 6.80 0.61
CA PHE A 50 2.49 7.30 -0.43
C PHE A 50 2.02 6.14 -1.29
N PHE A 51 0.71 6.07 -1.54
CA PHE A 51 0.11 5.10 -2.45
C PHE A 51 -0.33 5.83 -3.70
N ILE A 52 0.01 5.28 -4.87
CA ILE A 52 -0.37 5.83 -6.17
C ILE A 52 -0.95 4.70 -7.00
N VAL A 53 -2.25 4.75 -7.26
CA VAL A 53 -2.93 3.79 -8.14
C VAL A 53 -2.60 4.17 -9.57
N VAL A 54 -2.04 3.22 -10.33
CA VAL A 54 -1.63 3.43 -11.73
C VAL A 54 -2.48 2.60 -12.72
N ALA A 55 -3.24 1.62 -12.23
CA ALA A 55 -4.23 0.89 -13.01
C ALA A 55 -5.32 0.38 -12.09
N GLY A 56 -6.57 0.47 -12.53
CA GLY A 56 -7.73 0.01 -11.78
C GLY A 56 -8.44 1.12 -11.02
N HIS A 57 -9.28 0.71 -10.08
CA HIS A 57 -10.19 1.59 -9.35
C HIS A 57 -10.23 1.15 -7.88
N ALA A 58 -9.89 2.04 -6.98
CA ALA A 58 -9.75 1.72 -5.57
C ALA A 58 -10.43 2.71 -4.64
N LEU A 59 -10.76 2.24 -3.45
CA LEU A 59 -11.07 3.08 -2.30
C LEU A 59 -9.95 2.89 -1.27
N ILE A 60 -9.37 3.99 -0.83
CA ILE A 60 -8.39 4.02 0.26
C ILE A 60 -9.07 4.63 1.47
N GLN A 61 -8.99 3.96 2.61
CA GLN A 61 -9.54 4.44 3.87
C GLN A 61 -8.42 4.63 4.89
N GLU A 62 -8.50 5.72 5.65
CA GLU A 62 -7.58 6.02 6.75
C GLU A 62 -8.37 6.48 7.97
N ARG A 63 -7.93 6.07 9.15
CA ARG A 63 -8.50 6.50 10.42
C ARG A 63 -7.37 6.65 11.44
N ARG A 64 -7.32 7.78 12.12
CA ARG A 64 -6.37 7.98 13.22
C ARG A 64 -6.70 7.00 14.35
N ILE A 65 -5.69 6.34 14.89
CA ILE A 65 -5.86 5.45 16.06
C ILE A 65 -6.47 6.24 17.21
N GLY A 66 -7.55 5.69 17.78
CA GLY A 66 -8.32 6.35 18.86
C GLY A 66 -9.43 7.27 18.38
N SER A 67 -9.58 7.49 17.08
CA SER A 67 -10.65 8.28 16.48
C SER A 67 -11.65 7.37 15.75
N ASP A 68 -12.89 7.85 15.63
CA ASP A 68 -13.94 7.17 14.84
C ASP A 68 -14.10 7.79 13.46
N GLU A 69 -13.35 8.86 13.14
CA GLU A 69 -13.43 9.54 11.86
C GLU A 69 -12.65 8.79 10.78
N VAL A 70 -13.34 8.33 9.75
CA VAL A 70 -12.75 7.65 8.60
C VAL A 70 -12.66 8.61 7.43
N LEU A 71 -11.44 8.79 6.90
CA LEU A 71 -11.20 9.50 5.65
C LEU A 71 -11.22 8.51 4.51
N GLU A 72 -11.88 8.86 3.41
CA GLU A 72 -11.99 7.99 2.23
C GLU A 72 -11.55 8.72 0.98
N PHE A 73 -10.75 8.02 0.16
CA PHE A 73 -10.24 8.55 -1.11
C PHE A 73 -10.52 7.53 -2.21
N GLU A 74 -11.41 7.87 -3.15
CA GLU A 74 -11.65 7.05 -4.33
C GLU A 74 -10.66 7.48 -5.41
N VAL A 75 -9.86 6.53 -5.90
CA VAL A 75 -8.75 6.79 -6.82
C VAL A 75 -8.78 5.85 -8.02
N ARG A 76 -8.29 6.32 -9.16
CA ARG A 76 -8.28 5.60 -10.44
C ARG A 76 -6.94 5.73 -11.13
N GLY A 77 -6.56 4.68 -11.86
CA GLY A 77 -5.29 4.66 -12.59
C GLY A 77 -5.22 5.67 -13.73
N GLU A 78 -6.33 5.97 -14.40
CA GLU A 78 -6.36 6.96 -15.48
C GLU A 78 -6.19 8.41 -14.99
N GLU A 79 -6.31 8.63 -13.68
CA GLU A 79 -6.14 9.96 -13.05
C GLU A 79 -5.31 9.81 -11.78
N PRO A 80 -4.01 9.49 -11.89
CA PRO A 80 -3.19 9.16 -10.74
C PRO A 80 -3.12 10.26 -9.69
N GLN A 81 -3.32 9.87 -8.43
CA GLN A 81 -3.22 10.75 -7.28
C GLN A 81 -2.36 10.07 -6.21
N ALA A 82 -1.54 10.83 -5.53
CA ALA A 82 -0.78 10.32 -4.40
C ALA A 82 -1.61 10.47 -3.12
N VAL A 83 -1.80 9.37 -2.39
CA VAL A 83 -2.48 9.38 -1.10
C VAL A 83 -1.45 9.11 -0.01
N HIS A 84 -1.36 10.04 0.94
CA HIS A 84 -0.40 9.98 2.04
C HIS A 84 -0.93 9.14 3.19
N MET A 85 -0.27 8.03 3.49
CA MET A 85 -0.56 7.17 4.64
C MET A 85 0.25 7.66 5.83
N LEU A 86 -0.39 8.37 6.74
CA LEU A 86 0.27 9.01 7.88
C LEU A 86 0.60 8.00 8.99
N PRO A 87 1.72 8.21 9.72
CA PRO A 87 1.98 7.45 10.95
C PRO A 87 0.83 7.60 11.94
N GLY A 88 0.51 6.54 12.68
CA GLY A 88 -0.57 6.57 13.66
C GLY A 88 -1.98 6.54 13.07
N CYS A 89 -2.11 6.33 11.76
CA CYS A 89 -3.40 6.14 11.10
C CYS A 89 -3.45 4.73 10.53
N THR A 90 -4.48 3.96 10.94
CA THR A 90 -4.72 2.67 10.29
C THR A 90 -5.31 2.91 8.91
N HIS A 91 -4.91 2.10 7.94
CA HIS A 91 -5.32 2.29 6.55
C HIS A 91 -5.56 0.96 5.84
N ASN A 92 -6.30 1.03 4.77
CA ASN A 92 -6.51 -0.08 3.86
C ASN A 92 -6.58 0.42 2.42
N ILE A 93 -6.54 -0.51 1.48
CA ILE A 93 -6.84 -0.25 0.08
C ILE A 93 -7.75 -1.35 -0.45
N ILE A 94 -8.83 -0.95 -1.08
CA ILE A 94 -9.91 -1.84 -1.54
C ILE A 94 -9.98 -1.77 -3.06
N ASN A 95 -9.85 -2.92 -3.73
CA ASN A 95 -10.13 -2.98 -5.16
C ASN A 95 -11.64 -2.99 -5.38
N LEU A 96 -12.16 -1.91 -5.93
CA LEU A 96 -13.60 -1.74 -6.18
C LEU A 96 -14.08 -2.44 -7.44
N SER A 97 -13.17 -2.89 -8.30
CA SER A 97 -13.55 -3.63 -9.51
C SER A 97 -13.89 -5.08 -9.18
N GLU A 98 -14.88 -5.62 -9.89
CA GLU A 98 -15.25 -7.02 -9.82
C GLU A 98 -14.52 -7.86 -10.87
N THR A 99 -13.80 -7.22 -11.81
CA THR A 99 -13.25 -7.90 -12.98
C THR A 99 -11.76 -7.62 -13.21
N GLU A 100 -11.24 -6.49 -12.73
CA GLU A 100 -9.89 -6.04 -13.05
C GLU A 100 -8.97 -6.00 -11.84
N ASP A 101 -7.69 -6.25 -12.06
CA ASP A 101 -6.66 -6.09 -11.05
C ASP A 101 -6.43 -4.62 -10.75
N LEU A 102 -6.06 -4.34 -9.50
CA LEU A 102 -5.65 -3.04 -9.03
C LEU A 102 -4.13 -3.01 -8.92
N VAL A 103 -3.49 -2.02 -9.54
CA VAL A 103 -2.04 -1.85 -9.46
C VAL A 103 -1.72 -0.56 -8.74
N THR A 104 -1.03 -0.69 -7.61
CA THR A 104 -0.67 0.43 -6.73
C THR A 104 0.83 0.48 -6.56
N LEU A 105 1.43 1.64 -6.86
CA LEU A 105 2.81 1.94 -6.49
C LEU A 105 2.82 2.46 -5.06
N MET A 106 3.81 2.02 -4.28
CA MET A 106 3.94 2.37 -2.88
C MET A 106 5.35 2.85 -2.61
N TRP A 107 5.50 4.02 -2.02
CA TRP A 107 6.77 4.51 -1.52
C TRP A 107 6.69 4.69 -0.01
N ALA A 108 7.69 4.20 0.71
CA ALA A 108 7.82 4.36 2.15
C ALA A 108 9.12 5.08 2.49
N ASN A 109 9.07 5.92 3.53
CA ASN A 109 10.25 6.69 3.96
C ASN A 109 11.38 5.83 4.51
N GLU A 110 11.10 4.59 4.89
CA GLU A 110 12.07 3.65 5.41
C GLU A 110 11.86 2.27 4.80
N SER A 111 12.95 1.51 4.65
CA SER A 111 12.89 0.15 4.13
C SER A 111 12.28 -0.80 5.16
N PHE A 112 11.52 -1.79 4.69
CA PHE A 112 10.97 -2.81 5.57
C PHE A 112 12.11 -3.61 6.21
N ASP A 113 12.08 -3.71 7.54
CA ASP A 113 13.01 -4.50 8.33
C ASP A 113 12.20 -5.57 9.07
N PRO A 114 12.32 -6.86 8.69
CA PRO A 114 11.55 -7.93 9.34
C PRO A 114 11.89 -8.13 10.82
N THR A 115 13.01 -7.59 11.30
CA THR A 115 13.37 -7.63 12.73
C THR A 115 12.71 -6.50 13.52
N HIS A 116 12.29 -5.43 12.84
CA HIS A 116 11.56 -4.28 13.41
C HIS A 116 10.48 -3.84 12.43
N PRO A 117 9.40 -4.63 12.26
CA PRO A 117 8.44 -4.41 11.17
C PRO A 117 7.61 -3.12 11.26
N ASP A 118 7.47 -2.54 12.45
CA ASP A 118 6.70 -1.32 12.67
C ASP A 118 5.30 -1.40 12.04
N THR A 119 4.64 -2.55 12.17
CA THR A 119 3.32 -2.79 11.60
C THR A 119 2.41 -3.36 12.67
N PHE A 120 1.26 -2.70 12.87
CA PHE A 120 0.28 -3.06 13.89
C PHE A 120 -1.10 -3.19 13.23
N PHE A 121 -1.79 -4.30 13.50
CA PHE A 121 -3.05 -4.61 12.83
C PHE A 121 -4.24 -4.00 13.57
N GLU A 122 -5.04 -3.23 12.84
CA GLU A 122 -6.30 -2.69 13.32
C GLU A 122 -7.15 -2.29 12.11
N LYS A 123 -8.37 -2.79 12.03
CA LYS A 123 -9.28 -2.40 10.95
C LYS A 123 -9.61 -0.90 11.00
N VAL A 124 -9.75 -0.33 9.83
CA VAL A 124 -10.20 1.06 9.67
C VAL A 124 -11.67 1.26 10.15
#